data_ba43d1451f20779648f0213f30a62bf1
#
_entry.id   ba43d1451f20779648f0213f30a62bf1
#
_cell.length_a   1.000
_cell.length_b   1.000
_cell.length_c   1.000
_cell.angle_alpha   90.00
_cell.angle_beta   90.00
_cell.angle_gamma   90.00
#
_symmetry.space_group_name_H-M   'P 1'
#
loop_
_entity.id
_entity.type
_entity.pdbx_description
1 polymer ?
#
loop_
_entity_poly.entity_id
_entity_poly.type
_entity_poly.pdbx_seq_one_letter_code
_entity_poly.pdbx_strand_id
1 'polypeptide(L)'
;MKRALSLALAFVLALTLTACGKKDTGTDSDSNVPTDALTLLNTVWDSYTDDEKFPAAGGDYEHSVDGAPGAFDISDTDNLTYLLSVPAEDADKLDDAASLMHMMNANTFTCGALRAANADEGEGLAQDM
;
A
#
# COMPACT_ATOMS: atom_id res chain seq x y z
N MET A 1 49.55 10.66 -24.03
CA MET A 1 48.35 9.88 -24.29
C MET A 1 47.72 9.19 -23.04
N LYS A 2 48.51 8.76 -22.06
CA LYS A 2 47.94 8.08 -20.83
C LYS A 2 47.22 9.02 -19.87
N ARG A 3 47.50 10.31 -19.86
CA ARG A 3 46.86 11.32 -18.97
C ARG A 3 45.49 11.79 -19.48
N ALA A 4 45.26 11.76 -20.79
CA ALA A 4 43.99 12.16 -21.40
C ALA A 4 42.92 11.07 -21.20
N LEU A 5 43.30 9.79 -21.15
CA LEU A 5 42.40 8.67 -20.95
C LEU A 5 41.85 8.60 -19.50
N SER A 6 42.71 9.00 -18.52
CA SER A 6 42.28 9.04 -17.10
C SER A 6 41.29 10.16 -16.81
N LEU A 7 41.39 11.29 -17.51
CA LEU A 7 40.43 12.41 -17.36
C LEU A 7 39.08 12.10 -17.99
N ALA A 8 39.05 11.37 -19.11
CA ALA A 8 37.83 10.97 -19.77
C ALA A 8 37.05 9.94 -18.92
N LEU A 9 37.77 9.01 -18.25
CA LEU A 9 37.13 8.01 -17.38
C LEU A 9 36.55 8.62 -16.10
N ALA A 10 37.23 9.64 -15.54
CA ALA A 10 36.71 10.36 -14.36
C ALA A 10 35.44 11.17 -14.68
N PHE A 11 35.33 11.69 -15.91
CA PHE A 11 34.14 12.47 -16.31
C PHE A 11 32.91 11.60 -16.57
N VAL A 12 33.09 10.35 -17.04
CA VAL A 12 32.01 9.40 -17.25
C VAL A 12 31.49 8.89 -15.92
N LEU A 13 32.32 8.69 -14.89
CA LEU A 13 31.88 8.30 -13.56
C LEU A 13 31.10 9.40 -12.81
N ALA A 14 31.38 10.68 -13.10
CA ALA A 14 30.67 11.79 -12.46
C ALA A 14 29.25 12.00 -12.98
N LEU A 15 28.88 11.46 -14.16
CA LEU A 15 27.56 11.58 -14.76
C LEU A 15 26.57 10.50 -14.31
N THR A 16 27.02 9.47 -13.61
CA THR A 16 26.13 8.37 -13.15
C THR A 16 25.61 8.54 -11.72
N LEU A 17 26.00 9.60 -11.00
CA LEU A 17 25.62 9.83 -9.60
C LEU A 17 24.48 10.84 -9.40
N THR A 18 23.86 11.34 -10.47
CA THR A 18 22.74 12.30 -10.38
C THR A 18 21.35 11.69 -10.58
N ALA A 19 21.20 10.37 -10.48
CA ALA A 19 19.91 9.69 -10.66
C ALA A 19 19.22 9.27 -9.34
N CYS A 20 19.64 9.80 -8.18
CA CYS A 20 18.94 9.58 -6.92
C CYS A 20 18.89 10.89 -6.15
N GLY A 21 17.79 11.63 -6.26
CA GLY A 21 17.56 12.80 -5.42
C GLY A 21 16.87 13.94 -6.13
N LYS A 22 15.73 13.71 -6.75
CA LYS A 22 14.76 14.77 -6.95
C LYS A 22 13.51 14.42 -6.17
N LYS A 23 13.35 15.09 -5.06
CA LYS A 23 12.10 15.30 -4.39
C LYS A 23 11.31 16.23 -5.32
N ASP A 24 10.64 15.67 -6.30
CA ASP A 24 9.68 16.40 -7.11
C ASP A 24 8.38 16.50 -6.28
N THR A 25 8.24 17.62 -5.60
CA THR A 25 6.95 18.23 -5.31
C THR A 25 6.34 18.66 -6.64
N GLY A 26 5.87 17.72 -7.39
CA GLY A 26 5.12 17.91 -8.63
C GLY A 26 3.78 17.21 -8.47
N THR A 27 2.76 18.00 -8.30
CA THR A 27 1.35 17.65 -8.49
C THR A 27 1.17 17.21 -9.95
N ASP A 28 1.57 16.00 -10.25
CA ASP A 28 1.05 15.26 -11.39
C ASP A 28 0.05 14.27 -10.78
N SER A 29 -1.22 14.64 -10.87
CA SER A 29 -2.33 13.70 -10.73
C SER A 29 -2.14 12.65 -11.81
N ASP A 30 -1.40 11.59 -11.49
CA ASP A 30 -1.37 10.39 -12.29
C ASP A 30 -2.78 9.80 -12.16
N SER A 31 -3.57 9.97 -13.23
CA SER A 31 -4.99 9.61 -13.28
C SER A 31 -5.26 8.11 -13.18
N ASN A 32 -4.25 7.32 -12.76
CA ASN A 32 -4.29 5.89 -12.55
C ASN A 32 -4.06 5.46 -11.09
N VAL A 33 -3.86 6.38 -10.16
CA VAL A 33 -3.75 6.01 -8.75
C VAL A 33 -5.16 5.74 -8.21
N PRO A 34 -5.43 4.54 -7.67
CA PRO A 34 -6.71 4.24 -7.05
C PRO A 34 -7.05 5.27 -5.97
N THR A 35 -8.29 5.77 -5.98
CA THR A 35 -8.75 6.82 -5.08
C THR A 35 -9.30 6.29 -3.77
N ASP A 36 -9.54 4.98 -3.69
CA ASP A 36 -10.06 4.30 -2.50
C ASP A 36 -9.35 2.97 -2.25
N ALA A 37 -9.42 2.53 -1.00
CA ALA A 37 -8.73 1.34 -0.51
C ALA A 37 -9.21 0.05 -1.20
N LEU A 38 -10.51 -0.07 -1.45
CA LEU A 38 -11.08 -1.25 -2.09
C LEU A 38 -10.64 -1.35 -3.56
N THR A 39 -10.65 -0.25 -4.29
CA THR A 39 -10.18 -0.21 -5.68
C THR A 39 -8.69 -0.57 -5.78
N LEU A 40 -7.88 -0.11 -4.82
CA LEU A 40 -6.47 -0.48 -4.74
C LEU A 40 -6.30 -1.99 -4.58
N LEU A 41 -6.96 -2.61 -3.59
CA LEU A 41 -6.86 -4.04 -3.36
C LEU A 41 -7.43 -4.87 -4.51
N ASN A 42 -8.54 -4.45 -5.12
CA ASN A 42 -9.08 -5.12 -6.31
C ASN A 42 -8.10 -5.07 -7.48
N THR A 43 -7.45 -3.93 -7.71
CA THR A 43 -6.43 -3.81 -8.77
C THR A 43 -5.27 -4.79 -8.55
N VAL A 44 -4.82 -4.93 -7.30
CA VAL A 44 -3.78 -5.90 -6.95
C VAL A 44 -4.30 -7.34 -7.12
N TRP A 45 -5.50 -7.65 -6.61
CA TRP A 45 -6.10 -8.99 -6.68
C TRP A 45 -6.36 -9.44 -8.10
N ASP A 46 -6.79 -8.54 -8.97
CA ASP A 46 -7.02 -8.82 -10.39
C ASP A 46 -5.73 -9.02 -11.20
N SER A 47 -4.60 -8.59 -10.66
CA SER A 47 -3.29 -8.85 -11.27
C SER A 47 -2.78 -10.28 -11.07
N TYR A 48 -3.34 -11.02 -10.11
CA TYR A 48 -3.03 -12.43 -9.90
C TYR A 48 -3.72 -13.30 -10.95
N THR A 49 -3.02 -14.30 -11.45
CA THR A 49 -3.60 -15.32 -12.32
C THR A 49 -4.48 -16.29 -11.49
N ASP A 50 -5.37 -17.05 -12.14
CA ASP A 50 -6.30 -17.93 -11.43
C ASP A 50 -5.60 -19.00 -10.59
N ASP A 51 -4.41 -19.43 -10.98
CA ASP A 51 -3.58 -20.41 -10.25
C ASP A 51 -2.75 -19.78 -9.11
N GLU A 52 -2.61 -18.47 -9.09
CA GLU A 52 -1.98 -17.73 -7.98
C GLU A 52 -2.99 -17.31 -6.91
N LYS A 53 -4.27 -17.22 -7.26
CA LYS A 53 -5.32 -16.86 -6.32
C LYS A 53 -5.51 -17.97 -5.29
N PHE A 54 -5.62 -17.57 -4.05
CA PHE A 54 -5.88 -18.45 -2.90
C PHE A 54 -7.32 -18.28 -2.40
N PRO A 55 -7.86 -19.22 -1.59
CA PRO A 55 -9.13 -19.03 -0.92
C PRO A 55 -9.07 -17.80 -0.02
N ALA A 56 -9.77 -16.74 -0.40
CA ALA A 56 -9.71 -15.44 0.24
C ALA A 56 -11.09 -15.01 0.75
N ALA A 57 -11.08 -14.11 1.72
CA ALA A 57 -12.22 -13.29 2.12
C ALA A 57 -11.71 -11.87 2.38
N GLY A 58 -12.53 -10.89 2.07
CA GLY A 58 -12.24 -9.48 2.35
C GLY A 58 -13.37 -8.82 3.13
N GLY A 59 -13.12 -7.61 3.61
CA GLY A 59 -14.07 -6.85 4.41
C GLY A 59 -13.99 -7.14 5.91
N ASP A 60 -14.91 -6.56 6.64
CA ASP A 60 -15.12 -6.82 8.06
C ASP A 60 -16.12 -7.97 8.29
N TYR A 61 -16.48 -8.22 9.58
CA TYR A 61 -17.40 -9.31 9.92
C TYR A 61 -18.82 -9.14 9.37
N GLU A 62 -19.30 -7.91 9.21
CA GLU A 62 -20.64 -7.61 8.74
C GLU A 62 -20.69 -7.45 7.21
N HIS A 63 -19.58 -7.06 6.60
CA HIS A 63 -19.45 -6.78 5.17
C HIS A 63 -18.47 -7.73 4.48
N SER A 64 -18.48 -9.01 4.90
CA SER A 64 -17.55 -10.01 4.35
C SER A 64 -17.87 -10.34 2.89
N VAL A 65 -16.81 -10.40 2.08
CA VAL A 65 -16.85 -10.77 0.66
C VAL A 65 -16.01 -12.02 0.44
N ASP A 66 -16.63 -13.09 -0.05
CA ASP A 66 -15.93 -14.32 -0.37
C ASP A 66 -15.15 -14.23 -1.68
N GLY A 67 -13.92 -14.70 -1.67
CA GLY A 67 -13.06 -14.82 -2.85
C GLY A 67 -12.48 -13.53 -3.39
N ALA A 68 -12.67 -12.38 -2.71
CA ALA A 68 -12.21 -11.08 -3.17
C ALA A 68 -11.92 -10.12 -2.01
N PRO A 69 -11.21 -9.01 -2.25
CA PRO A 69 -11.13 -7.90 -1.30
C PRO A 69 -12.51 -7.34 -0.95
N GLY A 70 -12.66 -6.84 0.26
CA GLY A 70 -13.90 -6.22 0.74
C GLY A 70 -13.64 -4.90 1.45
N ALA A 71 -14.62 -3.98 1.35
CA ALA A 71 -14.61 -2.72 2.09
C ALA A 71 -14.73 -2.98 3.59
N PHE A 72 -14.18 -2.07 4.37
CA PHE A 72 -14.13 -2.16 5.82
C PHE A 72 -14.86 -0.98 6.44
N ASP A 73 -15.72 -1.22 7.41
CA ASP A 73 -16.39 -0.15 8.15
C ASP A 73 -15.41 0.47 9.16
N ILE A 74 -14.88 1.65 8.82
CA ILE A 74 -13.93 2.38 9.68
C ILE A 74 -14.57 2.93 10.95
N SER A 75 -15.89 2.94 11.08
CA SER A 75 -16.58 3.33 12.31
C SER A 75 -16.55 2.25 13.38
N ASP A 76 -16.30 0.99 12.99
CA ASP A 76 -16.10 -0.13 13.91
C ASP A 76 -14.61 -0.24 14.29
N THR A 77 -14.23 0.52 15.29
CA THR A 77 -12.84 0.58 15.80
C THR A 77 -12.37 -0.74 16.40
N ASP A 78 -13.28 -1.55 16.94
CA ASP A 78 -12.93 -2.86 17.50
C ASP A 78 -12.53 -3.83 16.39
N ASN A 79 -13.25 -3.84 15.26
CA ASN A 79 -12.89 -4.62 14.09
C ASN A 79 -11.59 -4.14 13.43
N LEU A 80 -11.40 -2.82 13.31
CA LEU A 80 -10.14 -2.24 12.81
C LEU A 80 -8.94 -2.71 13.63
N THR A 81 -9.04 -2.65 14.95
CA THR A 81 -7.96 -3.07 15.84
C THR A 81 -7.74 -4.59 15.77
N TYR A 82 -8.80 -5.38 15.80
CA TYR A 82 -8.70 -6.83 15.86
C TYR A 82 -8.23 -7.45 14.54
N LEU A 83 -8.77 -7.00 13.40
CA LEU A 83 -8.51 -7.60 12.09
C LEU A 83 -7.34 -6.95 11.36
N LEU A 84 -7.14 -5.65 11.49
CA LEU A 84 -6.14 -4.89 10.75
C LEU A 84 -5.02 -4.33 11.64
N SER A 85 -5.07 -4.57 12.95
CA SER A 85 -4.08 -4.08 13.93
C SER A 85 -3.96 -2.55 13.98
N VAL A 86 -4.99 -1.83 13.57
CA VAL A 86 -5.02 -0.37 13.70
C VAL A 86 -5.25 0.00 15.15
N PRO A 87 -4.38 0.79 15.79
CA PRO A 87 -4.62 1.29 17.14
C PRO A 87 -5.93 2.08 17.20
N ALA A 88 -6.71 1.90 18.29
CA ALA A 88 -8.01 2.56 18.42
C ALA A 88 -7.90 4.10 18.40
N GLU A 89 -6.77 4.64 18.88
CA GLU A 89 -6.47 6.08 18.84
C GLU A 89 -6.15 6.63 17.45
N ASP A 90 -5.92 5.74 16.48
CA ASP A 90 -5.59 6.11 15.10
C ASP A 90 -6.78 5.92 14.14
N ALA A 91 -7.87 5.32 14.61
CA ALA A 91 -9.04 5.05 13.77
C ALA A 91 -9.66 6.33 13.18
N ASP A 92 -9.64 7.44 13.88
CA ASP A 92 -10.15 8.74 13.42
C ASP A 92 -9.25 9.43 12.39
N LYS A 93 -8.02 8.93 12.20
CA LYS A 93 -7.09 9.39 11.15
C LYS A 93 -7.35 8.74 9.80
N LEU A 94 -8.24 7.74 9.75
CA LEU A 94 -8.61 7.04 8.51
C LEU A 94 -9.90 7.62 7.92
N ASP A 95 -10.00 7.61 6.61
CA ASP A 95 -11.24 7.92 5.90
C ASP A 95 -11.72 6.78 5.00
N ASP A 96 -10.90 5.72 4.84
CA ASP A 96 -11.27 4.54 4.08
C ASP A 96 -10.37 3.34 4.43
N ALA A 97 -10.94 2.14 4.38
CA ALA A 97 -10.22 0.89 4.58
C ALA A 97 -10.81 -0.26 3.76
N ALA A 98 -9.95 -1.22 3.41
CA ALA A 98 -10.33 -2.47 2.78
C ALA A 98 -9.39 -3.59 3.23
N SER A 99 -9.84 -4.82 3.18
CA SER A 99 -9.04 -5.98 3.57
C SER A 99 -9.11 -7.14 2.58
N LEU A 100 -8.10 -7.99 2.64
CA LEU A 100 -8.04 -9.31 2.00
C LEU A 100 -7.31 -10.27 2.92
N MET A 101 -7.95 -11.36 3.28
CA MET A 101 -7.43 -12.37 4.20
C MET A 101 -7.47 -13.76 3.57
N HIS A 102 -6.54 -14.63 3.96
CA HIS A 102 -6.59 -16.03 3.59
C HIS A 102 -7.59 -16.78 4.49
N MET A 103 -8.53 -17.52 3.90
CA MET A 103 -9.58 -18.22 4.66
C MET A 103 -9.08 -19.47 5.41
N MET A 104 -7.89 -19.97 5.12
CA MET A 104 -7.36 -21.19 5.74
C MET A 104 -6.65 -20.87 7.05
N ASN A 105 -7.08 -21.48 8.15
CA ASN A 105 -6.46 -21.29 9.48
C ASN A 105 -4.96 -21.61 9.58
N ALA A 106 -4.43 -22.33 8.60
CA ALA A 106 -3.00 -22.63 8.53
C ALA A 106 -2.15 -21.51 7.90
N ASN A 107 -2.80 -20.47 7.37
CA ASN A 107 -2.14 -19.33 6.74
C ASN A 107 -2.63 -18.03 7.42
N THR A 108 -1.68 -17.27 7.92
CA THR A 108 -1.94 -16.02 8.65
C THR A 108 -1.90 -14.78 7.75
N PHE A 109 -1.98 -14.96 6.43
CA PHE A 109 -1.96 -13.81 5.52
C PHE A 109 -3.17 -12.92 5.73
N THR A 110 -2.89 -11.67 6.07
CA THR A 110 -3.86 -10.58 6.12
C THR A 110 -3.24 -9.37 5.42
N CYS A 111 -3.99 -8.77 4.54
CA CYS A 111 -3.61 -7.54 3.84
C CYS A 111 -4.68 -6.48 4.10
N GLY A 112 -4.28 -5.32 4.57
CA GLY A 112 -5.13 -4.14 4.71
C GLY A 112 -4.65 -3.03 3.78
N ALA A 113 -5.58 -2.34 3.13
CA ALA A 113 -5.34 -1.04 2.52
C ALA A 113 -6.06 0.01 3.34
N LEU A 114 -5.33 1.01 3.77
CA LEU A 114 -5.83 2.08 4.62
C LEU A 114 -5.57 3.42 3.93
N ARG A 115 -6.56 4.29 3.91
CA ARG A 115 -6.40 5.65 3.44
C ARG A 115 -6.46 6.60 4.62
N ALA A 116 -5.39 7.38 4.79
CA ALA A 116 -5.37 8.44 5.78
C ALA A 116 -6.28 9.59 5.35
N ALA A 117 -7.02 10.16 6.30
CA ALA A 117 -7.86 11.34 6.07
C ALA A 117 -7.03 12.56 5.63
N ASN A 118 -5.77 12.63 6.11
CA ASN A 118 -4.81 13.66 5.70
C ASN A 118 -3.50 12.99 5.25
N ALA A 119 -2.92 13.49 4.17
CA ALA A 119 -1.68 12.94 3.63
C ALA A 119 -0.50 12.99 4.62
N ASP A 120 -0.46 14.00 5.49
CA ASP A 120 0.60 14.16 6.50
C ASP A 120 0.54 13.12 7.63
N GLU A 121 -0.60 12.45 7.80
CA GLU A 121 -0.81 11.42 8.84
C GLU A 121 -0.41 10.02 8.37
N GLY A 122 -0.33 9.80 7.06
CA GLY A 122 -0.08 8.47 6.48
C GLY A 122 1.24 7.85 6.92
N GLU A 123 2.32 8.65 7.04
CA GLU A 123 3.62 8.16 7.50
C GLU A 123 3.60 7.77 8.98
N GLY A 124 2.88 8.54 9.83
CA GLY A 124 2.70 8.23 11.24
C GLY A 124 1.91 6.94 11.44
N LEU A 125 0.79 6.79 10.76
CA LEU A 125 -0.03 5.57 10.78
C LEU A 125 0.77 4.32 10.40
N ALA A 126 1.62 4.41 9.38
CA ALA A 126 2.46 3.29 8.95
C ALA A 126 3.55 2.90 9.96
N GLN A 127 3.88 3.77 10.92
CA GLN A 127 4.87 3.48 11.98
C GLN A 127 4.22 2.91 13.24
N ASP A 128 2.94 3.20 13.48
CA ASP A 128 2.20 2.82 14.69
C ASP A 128 1.56 1.41 14.53
N MET A 129 1.45 0.89 13.31
CA MET A 129 1.00 -0.47 12.98
C MET A 129 2.16 -1.45 12.86
#